data_616f2602a18cc24bca9055abeba5104c
#
_entry.id   616f2602a18cc24bca9055abeba5104c
#
_cell.length_a   1.000
_cell.length_b   1.000
_cell.length_c   1.000
_cell.angle_alpha   90.00
_cell.angle_beta   90.00
_cell.angle_gamma   90.00
#
_symmetry.space_group_name_H-M   'P 1'
#
loop_
_entity.id
_entity.type
_entity.pdbx_description
1 polymer ?
#
loop_
_entity_poly.entity_id
_entity_poly.type
_entity_poly.pdbx_seq_one_letter_code
_entity_poly.pdbx_strand_id
1 'polypeptide(L)'
;EASGGAVHAAPRTLCDQRFVGRLIWCHDPEGNRLEFFCDPEIATEPFTPGRAISGFKTGPFGMGHAVVKTPNVETLVPFYRDVLGFRVSDYALSPIPLFFFHVNDRHHSFAMVGSEARGLHHLMLEYCSLDDVGQGYDLAQLQEGRISQTLGRHTNDYMTSFYTHTPSGFFIESGHGGRLIDMDTWEPHETDCGPSFWGHERLYLSAEQRDTFRDMRLTLARDGKRAPDCPWFQAVTGAR
;
A
#
# COMPACT_ATOMS: atom_id res chain seq x y z
N GLU A 1 -0.69 -1.50 -27.02
CA GLU A 1 -1.08 -2.45 -28.09
C GLU A 1 -0.07 -3.62 -28.23
N ALA A 2 1.19 -3.45 -27.81
CA ALA A 2 2.21 -4.52 -27.87
C ALA A 2 1.84 -5.77 -27.04
N SER A 3 0.97 -5.63 -26.02
CA SER A 3 0.45 -6.72 -25.17
C SER A 3 -0.86 -7.34 -25.66
N GLY A 4 -1.37 -6.91 -26.83
CA GLY A 4 -2.64 -7.40 -27.39
C GLY A 4 -3.90 -6.82 -26.77
N GLY A 5 -3.80 -5.94 -25.79
CA GLY A 5 -4.94 -5.27 -25.15
C GLY A 5 -5.42 -4.05 -25.94
N ALA A 6 -6.73 -3.84 -26.00
CA ALA A 6 -7.32 -2.66 -26.62
C ALA A 6 -7.21 -1.45 -25.68
N VAL A 7 -6.75 -0.31 -26.23
CA VAL A 7 -6.74 0.99 -25.55
C VAL A 7 -7.87 1.84 -26.13
N HIS A 8 -8.66 2.43 -25.27
CA HIS A 8 -9.84 3.20 -25.63
C HIS A 8 -9.69 4.66 -25.19
N ALA A 9 -10.01 5.60 -26.09
CA ALA A 9 -10.17 7.00 -25.70
C ALA A 9 -11.48 7.19 -24.95
N ALA A 10 -11.47 7.92 -23.87
CA ALA A 10 -12.68 8.24 -23.12
C ALA A 10 -13.49 9.35 -23.81
N PRO A 11 -14.83 9.26 -23.81
CA PRO A 11 -15.66 10.38 -24.24
C PRO A 11 -15.51 11.56 -23.26
N ARG A 12 -15.80 12.77 -23.75
CA ARG A 12 -15.69 13.99 -22.93
C ARG A 12 -16.48 13.92 -21.65
N THR A 13 -17.67 13.31 -21.67
CA THR A 13 -18.52 13.11 -20.48
C THR A 13 -17.83 12.32 -19.37
N LEU A 14 -17.00 11.33 -19.72
CA LEU A 14 -16.23 10.58 -18.73
C LEU A 14 -15.06 11.41 -18.19
N CYS A 15 -14.37 12.18 -19.05
CA CYS A 15 -13.33 13.11 -18.59
C CYS A 15 -13.90 14.12 -17.60
N ASP A 16 -15.07 14.68 -17.88
CA ASP A 16 -15.75 15.62 -16.98
C ASP A 16 -16.12 14.99 -15.64
N GLN A 17 -16.60 13.73 -15.64
CA GLN A 17 -16.88 12.98 -14.41
C GLN A 17 -15.63 12.67 -13.57
N ARG A 18 -14.47 12.59 -14.20
CA ARG A 18 -13.16 12.35 -13.56
C ARG A 18 -12.41 13.64 -13.23
N PHE A 19 -12.94 14.80 -13.64
CA PHE A 19 -12.28 16.10 -13.49
C PHE A 19 -10.88 16.10 -14.13
N VAL A 20 -10.78 15.61 -15.39
CA VAL A 20 -9.50 15.53 -16.13
C VAL A 20 -9.66 16.06 -17.55
N GLY A 21 -8.57 16.57 -18.11
CA GLY A 21 -8.57 17.10 -19.49
C GLY A 21 -8.75 16.01 -20.53
N ARG A 22 -8.01 14.92 -20.40
CA ARG A 22 -8.05 13.76 -21.30
C ARG A 22 -7.87 12.46 -20.50
N LEU A 23 -8.46 11.39 -21.01
CA LEU A 23 -8.39 10.07 -20.40
C LEU A 23 -8.40 8.98 -21.49
N ILE A 24 -7.58 7.97 -21.28
CA ILE A 24 -7.65 6.68 -21.99
C ILE A 24 -7.83 5.58 -20.97
N TRP A 25 -8.35 4.46 -21.40
CA TRP A 25 -8.48 3.29 -20.52
C TRP A 25 -8.21 1.98 -21.25
N CYS A 26 -7.78 1.00 -20.51
CA CYS A 26 -7.64 -0.38 -20.97
C CYS A 26 -8.00 -1.33 -19.83
N HIS A 27 -7.95 -2.61 -20.10
CA HIS A 27 -8.01 -3.64 -19.05
C HIS A 27 -6.64 -4.31 -18.88
N ASP A 28 -6.32 -4.65 -17.65
CA ASP A 28 -5.21 -5.55 -17.38
C ASP A 28 -5.57 -7.01 -17.77
N PRO A 29 -4.64 -7.96 -17.69
CA PRO A 29 -4.91 -9.36 -18.04
C PRO A 29 -6.02 -10.05 -17.24
N GLU A 30 -6.38 -9.51 -16.07
CA GLU A 30 -7.49 -10.02 -15.26
C GLU A 30 -8.81 -9.27 -15.46
N GLY A 31 -8.83 -8.29 -16.35
CA GLY A 31 -10.01 -7.49 -16.67
C GLY A 31 -10.23 -6.30 -15.73
N ASN A 32 -9.27 -5.97 -14.86
CA ASN A 32 -9.33 -4.73 -14.08
C ASN A 32 -9.20 -3.54 -15.03
N ARG A 33 -10.14 -2.59 -14.92
CA ARG A 33 -10.09 -1.36 -15.72
C ARG A 33 -9.05 -0.41 -15.16
N LEU A 34 -8.12 0.00 -16.03
CA LEU A 34 -7.09 0.99 -15.77
C LEU A 34 -7.41 2.27 -16.53
N GLU A 35 -7.35 3.41 -15.86
CA GLU A 35 -7.58 4.73 -16.44
C GLU A 35 -6.28 5.55 -16.35
N PHE A 36 -5.86 6.11 -17.47
CA PHE A 36 -4.67 6.97 -17.58
C PHE A 36 -5.14 8.35 -18.04
N PHE A 37 -4.80 9.35 -17.27
CA PHE A 37 -5.31 10.71 -17.51
C PHE A 37 -4.19 11.75 -17.50
N CYS A 38 -4.49 12.92 -18.04
CA CYS A 38 -3.67 14.11 -17.93
C CYS A 38 -4.57 15.33 -17.65
N ASP A 39 -3.90 16.42 -17.27
CA ASP A 39 -4.54 17.70 -16.99
C ASP A 39 -5.68 17.57 -15.95
N PRO A 40 -5.39 17.03 -14.74
CA PRO A 40 -6.40 16.95 -13.67
C PRO A 40 -6.80 18.36 -13.23
N GLU A 41 -8.08 18.54 -12.97
CA GLU A 41 -8.57 19.76 -12.33
C GLU A 41 -8.02 19.84 -10.90
N ILE A 42 -7.40 20.94 -10.56
CA ILE A 42 -6.87 21.19 -9.23
C ILE A 42 -7.85 22.10 -8.49
N ALA A 43 -8.35 21.64 -7.36
CA ALA A 43 -9.21 22.44 -6.50
C ALA A 43 -8.48 23.71 -6.04
N THR A 44 -9.16 24.85 -6.11
CA THR A 44 -8.64 26.14 -5.64
C THR A 44 -8.78 26.31 -4.14
N GLU A 45 -9.77 25.65 -3.55
CA GLU A 45 -10.03 25.69 -2.12
C GLU A 45 -9.14 24.69 -1.37
N PRO A 46 -8.64 25.05 -0.18
CA PRO A 46 -7.89 24.13 0.67
C PRO A 46 -8.73 22.92 1.06
N PHE A 47 -8.10 21.77 1.14
CA PHE A 47 -8.74 20.57 1.68
C PHE A 47 -9.17 20.79 3.14
N THR A 48 -10.44 20.58 3.43
CA THR A 48 -11.00 20.68 4.79
C THR A 48 -11.34 19.27 5.28
N PRO A 49 -10.56 18.69 6.21
CA PRO A 49 -10.82 17.36 6.73
C PRO A 49 -12.05 17.34 7.66
N GLY A 50 -12.72 16.19 7.75
CA GLY A 50 -13.87 15.99 8.63
C GLY A 50 -13.55 16.02 10.13
N ARG A 51 -12.29 15.83 10.51
CA ARG A 51 -11.72 16.12 11.83
C ARG A 51 -10.39 16.86 11.65
N ALA A 52 -9.96 17.58 12.68
CA ALA A 52 -8.66 18.25 12.65
C ALA A 52 -7.54 17.19 12.54
N ILE A 53 -6.77 17.25 11.46
CA ILE A 53 -5.60 16.44 11.17
C ILE A 53 -4.52 17.31 10.54
N SER A 54 -3.28 16.84 10.57
CA SER A 54 -2.14 17.53 9.93
C SER A 54 -2.17 17.48 8.39
N GLY A 55 -3.06 16.68 7.79
CA GLY A 55 -3.19 16.45 6.36
C GLY A 55 -2.57 15.13 5.91
N PHE A 56 -2.51 14.95 4.59
CA PHE A 56 -1.95 13.76 3.96
C PHE A 56 -0.73 14.07 3.12
N LYS A 57 0.22 13.14 3.06
CA LYS A 57 1.34 13.19 2.13
C LYS A 57 0.86 12.80 0.73
N THR A 58 0.73 13.79 -0.14
CA THR A 58 0.24 13.69 -1.51
C THR A 58 1.19 14.36 -2.50
N GLY A 59 0.70 15.00 -3.53
CA GLY A 59 1.50 15.68 -4.56
C GLY A 59 2.30 14.67 -5.40
N PRO A 60 3.63 14.78 -5.46
CA PRO A 60 4.47 13.88 -6.27
C PRO A 60 4.40 12.41 -5.82
N PHE A 61 3.97 12.17 -4.59
CA PHE A 61 3.80 10.81 -4.05
C PHE A 61 2.44 10.18 -4.36
N GLY A 62 1.53 10.90 -5.04
CA GLY A 62 0.17 10.45 -5.28
C GLY A 62 -0.67 10.37 -4.01
N MET A 63 -1.77 9.61 -4.06
CA MET A 63 -2.70 9.43 -2.93
C MET A 63 -2.08 8.63 -1.77
N GLY A 64 -1.25 7.67 -2.08
CA GLY A 64 -0.71 6.64 -1.20
C GLY A 64 -0.43 5.40 -2.02
N HIS A 65 -1.02 4.25 -1.65
CA HIS A 65 -0.97 3.05 -2.48
C HIS A 65 -2.31 2.32 -2.56
N ALA A 66 -2.43 1.47 -3.58
CA ALA A 66 -3.52 0.53 -3.73
C ALA A 66 -2.99 -0.90 -3.76
N VAL A 67 -3.69 -1.83 -3.11
CA VAL A 67 -3.34 -3.25 -3.14
C VAL A 67 -4.52 -4.06 -3.66
N VAL A 68 -4.24 -4.92 -4.65
CA VAL A 68 -5.23 -5.82 -5.23
C VAL A 68 -4.97 -7.27 -4.82
N LYS A 69 -6.04 -8.02 -4.69
CA LYS A 69 -6.03 -9.49 -4.55
C LYS A 69 -6.14 -10.10 -5.93
N THR A 70 -5.32 -11.11 -6.21
CA THR A 70 -5.32 -11.82 -7.49
C THR A 70 -4.93 -13.28 -7.34
N PRO A 71 -5.58 -14.23 -8.04
CA PRO A 71 -5.09 -15.60 -8.14
C PRO A 71 -3.94 -15.76 -9.13
N ASN A 72 -3.66 -14.75 -9.97
CA ASN A 72 -2.75 -14.84 -11.11
C ASN A 72 -1.62 -13.80 -11.04
N VAL A 73 -0.92 -13.72 -9.91
CA VAL A 73 0.21 -12.79 -9.72
C VAL A 73 1.22 -12.91 -10.86
N GLU A 74 1.52 -14.14 -11.30
CA GLU A 74 2.48 -14.42 -12.36
C GLU A 74 2.10 -13.80 -13.72
N THR A 75 0.80 -13.66 -13.99
CA THR A 75 0.29 -13.03 -15.22
C THR A 75 0.30 -11.51 -15.12
N LEU A 76 -0.02 -10.97 -13.93
CA LEU A 76 -0.13 -9.53 -13.74
C LEU A 76 1.23 -8.84 -13.58
N VAL A 77 2.19 -9.45 -12.90
CA VAL A 77 3.51 -8.84 -12.65
C VAL A 77 4.21 -8.41 -13.96
N PRO A 78 4.32 -9.26 -14.99
CA PRO A 78 4.91 -8.83 -16.27
C PRO A 78 4.15 -7.68 -16.93
N PHE A 79 2.82 -7.67 -16.85
CA PHE A 79 2.02 -6.60 -17.43
C PHE A 79 2.32 -5.24 -16.78
N TYR A 80 2.29 -5.17 -15.46
CA TYR A 80 2.57 -3.92 -14.74
C TYR A 80 4.03 -3.50 -14.88
N ARG A 81 4.97 -4.42 -14.85
CA ARG A 81 6.40 -4.13 -14.98
C ARG A 81 6.78 -3.77 -16.43
N ASP A 82 6.46 -4.64 -17.39
CA ASP A 82 7.04 -4.58 -18.74
C ASP A 82 6.20 -3.74 -19.70
N VAL A 83 4.89 -3.64 -19.45
CA VAL A 83 3.96 -2.86 -20.30
C VAL A 83 3.70 -1.47 -19.73
N LEU A 84 3.47 -1.38 -18.41
CA LEU A 84 3.15 -0.11 -17.75
C LEU A 84 4.38 0.61 -17.18
N GLY A 85 5.54 -0.06 -17.09
CA GLY A 85 6.78 0.53 -16.62
C GLY A 85 6.86 0.71 -15.10
N PHE A 86 6.05 -0.02 -14.35
CA PHE A 86 6.18 -0.06 -12.89
C PHE A 86 7.46 -0.78 -12.50
N ARG A 87 8.15 -0.32 -11.48
CA ARG A 87 9.37 -0.96 -10.99
C ARG A 87 9.07 -1.74 -9.71
N VAL A 88 9.60 -2.95 -9.61
CA VAL A 88 9.45 -3.78 -8.41
C VAL A 88 10.29 -3.16 -7.29
N SER A 89 9.69 -2.96 -6.13
CA SER A 89 10.38 -2.50 -4.92
C SER A 89 10.92 -3.68 -4.12
N ASP A 90 10.03 -4.59 -3.77
CA ASP A 90 10.34 -5.87 -3.16
C ASP A 90 9.22 -6.88 -3.43
N TYR A 91 9.46 -8.13 -3.01
CA TYR A 91 8.47 -9.19 -3.16
C TYR A 91 8.68 -10.28 -2.10
N ALA A 92 7.65 -11.07 -1.86
CA ALA A 92 7.72 -12.31 -1.11
C ALA A 92 7.04 -13.42 -1.92
N LEU A 93 7.59 -14.62 -1.90
CA LEU A 93 7.00 -15.77 -2.62
C LEU A 93 6.28 -16.74 -1.66
N SER A 94 6.62 -16.70 -0.39
CA SER A 94 6.06 -17.58 0.63
C SER A 94 5.76 -16.78 1.91
N PRO A 95 4.72 -17.11 2.68
CA PRO A 95 3.70 -18.15 2.44
C PRO A 95 2.64 -17.76 1.40
N ILE A 96 2.58 -16.49 1.00
CA ILE A 96 1.63 -15.94 0.02
C ILE A 96 2.45 -15.03 -0.91
N PRO A 97 2.34 -15.16 -2.23
CA PRO A 97 3.00 -14.26 -3.16
C PRO A 97 2.55 -12.81 -2.95
N LEU A 98 3.52 -11.92 -2.78
CA LEU A 98 3.33 -10.47 -2.63
C LEU A 98 4.30 -9.77 -3.57
N PHE A 99 3.86 -8.76 -4.30
CA PHE A 99 4.72 -7.91 -5.12
C PHE A 99 4.36 -6.45 -4.89
N PHE A 100 5.38 -5.64 -4.64
CA PHE A 100 5.27 -4.21 -4.37
C PHE A 100 5.94 -3.44 -5.50
N PHE A 101 5.27 -2.39 -6.00
CA PHE A 101 5.73 -1.63 -7.15
C PHE A 101 5.75 -0.14 -6.85
N HIS A 102 6.79 0.53 -7.32
CA HIS A 102 6.90 1.98 -7.26
C HIS A 102 6.85 2.62 -8.65
N VAL A 103 6.41 3.87 -8.68
CA VAL A 103 6.39 4.77 -9.84
C VAL A 103 6.91 6.17 -9.47
N ASN A 104 7.30 6.35 -8.23
CA ASN A 104 7.89 7.54 -7.62
C ASN A 104 8.71 7.12 -6.41
N ASP A 105 9.24 8.05 -5.63
CA ASP A 105 10.09 7.78 -4.47
C ASP A 105 9.37 7.11 -3.28
N ARG A 106 8.05 6.95 -3.32
CA ARG A 106 7.32 6.12 -2.35
C ARG A 106 7.73 4.67 -2.53
N HIS A 107 8.02 3.95 -1.44
CA HIS A 107 8.42 2.53 -1.50
C HIS A 107 7.52 1.71 -2.43
N HIS A 108 6.22 1.93 -2.36
CA HIS A 108 5.28 1.39 -3.34
C HIS A 108 4.04 2.27 -3.48
N SER A 109 3.55 2.36 -4.70
CA SER A 109 2.28 3.00 -5.06
C SER A 109 1.21 1.97 -5.41
N PHE A 110 1.64 0.75 -5.72
CA PHE A 110 0.78 -0.37 -6.08
C PHE A 110 1.36 -1.68 -5.54
N ALA A 111 0.50 -2.61 -5.15
CA ALA A 111 0.92 -3.96 -4.78
C ALA A 111 -0.13 -5.01 -5.17
N MET A 112 0.33 -6.26 -5.25
CA MET A 112 -0.50 -7.43 -5.51
C MET A 112 -0.29 -8.43 -4.40
N VAL A 113 -1.38 -9.03 -3.91
CA VAL A 113 -1.36 -10.15 -2.98
C VAL A 113 -2.02 -11.36 -3.62
N GLY A 114 -1.29 -12.49 -3.63
CA GLY A 114 -1.83 -13.77 -4.07
C GLY A 114 -3.01 -14.19 -3.20
N SER A 115 -4.13 -14.52 -3.84
CA SER A 115 -5.39 -14.87 -3.15
C SER A 115 -6.30 -15.59 -4.14
N GLU A 116 -7.10 -16.55 -3.68
CA GLU A 116 -8.15 -17.14 -4.50
C GLU A 116 -9.23 -16.11 -4.91
N ALA A 117 -9.43 -15.07 -4.09
CA ALA A 117 -10.37 -14.00 -4.36
C ALA A 117 -9.71 -12.87 -5.16
N ARG A 118 -10.47 -12.24 -6.06
CA ARG A 118 -10.09 -11.03 -6.79
C ARG A 118 -10.65 -9.78 -6.14
N GLY A 119 -10.04 -8.64 -6.41
CA GLY A 119 -10.56 -7.32 -6.07
C GLY A 119 -9.61 -6.47 -5.26
N LEU A 120 -10.07 -5.30 -4.87
CA LEU A 120 -9.31 -4.38 -4.05
C LEU A 120 -9.15 -4.96 -2.63
N HIS A 121 -7.90 -5.00 -2.13
CA HIS A 121 -7.62 -5.37 -0.76
C HIS A 121 -7.72 -4.14 0.13
N HIS A 122 -6.95 -3.10 -0.18
CA HIS A 122 -7.00 -1.84 0.55
C HIS A 122 -6.50 -0.66 -0.29
N LEU A 123 -6.84 0.54 0.18
CA LEU A 123 -6.21 1.80 -0.18
C LEU A 123 -5.48 2.32 1.05
N MET A 124 -4.25 2.80 0.89
CA MET A 124 -3.48 3.42 1.96
C MET A 124 -3.46 4.94 1.79
N LEU A 125 -3.66 5.63 2.92
CA LEU A 125 -3.52 7.08 3.05
C LEU A 125 -2.46 7.38 4.10
N GLU A 126 -1.42 8.14 3.71
CA GLU A 126 -0.34 8.51 4.61
C GLU A 126 -0.59 9.88 5.23
N TYR A 127 -0.77 9.92 6.55
CA TYR A 127 -0.88 11.14 7.32
C TYR A 127 0.47 11.84 7.48
N CYS A 128 0.43 13.17 7.64
CA CYS A 128 1.64 13.96 7.92
C CYS A 128 2.15 13.77 9.35
N SER A 129 1.32 13.29 10.29
CA SER A 129 1.68 13.06 11.70
C SER A 129 1.33 11.67 12.17
N LEU A 130 2.20 11.07 12.98
CA LEU A 130 1.92 9.81 13.68
C LEU A 130 0.75 9.95 14.67
N ASP A 131 0.60 11.12 15.29
CA ASP A 131 -0.49 11.38 16.24
C ASP A 131 -1.86 11.28 15.55
N ASP A 132 -1.97 11.68 14.26
CA ASP A 132 -3.21 11.52 13.50
C ASP A 132 -3.58 10.03 13.29
N VAL A 133 -2.57 9.18 13.12
CA VAL A 133 -2.76 7.72 13.03
C VAL A 133 -3.21 7.17 14.38
N GLY A 134 -2.52 7.51 15.48
CA GLY A 134 -2.87 7.06 16.82
C GLY A 134 -4.26 7.48 17.26
N GLN A 135 -4.59 8.76 17.09
CA GLN A 135 -5.93 9.30 17.38
C GLN A 135 -7.01 8.67 16.49
N GLY A 136 -6.70 8.45 15.21
CA GLY A 136 -7.58 7.75 14.28
C GLY A 136 -7.85 6.31 14.70
N TYR A 137 -6.84 5.63 15.23
CA TYR A 137 -6.97 4.28 15.77
C TYR A 137 -7.87 4.25 17.02
N ASP A 138 -7.67 5.17 17.96
CA ASP A 138 -8.53 5.28 19.15
C ASP A 138 -10.00 5.52 18.76
N LEU A 139 -10.26 6.43 17.83
CA LEU A 139 -11.61 6.70 17.33
C LEU A 139 -12.23 5.49 16.62
N ALA A 140 -11.46 4.76 15.84
CA ALA A 140 -11.95 3.58 15.15
C ALA A 140 -12.33 2.43 16.09
N GLN A 141 -11.67 2.32 17.25
CA GLN A 141 -11.97 1.33 18.27
C GLN A 141 -13.31 1.58 18.99
N LEU A 142 -13.87 2.78 18.93
CA LEU A 142 -15.18 3.08 19.49
C LEU A 142 -16.32 2.35 18.76
N GLN A 143 -16.08 1.88 17.55
CA GLN A 143 -17.03 1.12 16.76
C GLN A 143 -16.59 -0.36 16.70
N GLU A 144 -17.38 -1.25 17.29
CA GLU A 144 -17.12 -2.69 17.26
C GLU A 144 -17.01 -3.21 15.83
N GLY A 145 -15.99 -4.04 15.56
CA GLY A 145 -15.73 -4.61 14.24
C GLY A 145 -15.17 -3.61 13.19
N ARG A 146 -14.90 -2.36 13.57
CA ARG A 146 -14.34 -1.38 12.63
C ARG A 146 -12.89 -1.69 12.26
N ILE A 147 -12.07 -2.13 13.20
CA ILE A 147 -10.67 -2.49 12.98
C ILE A 147 -10.61 -3.85 12.28
N SER A 148 -9.95 -3.91 11.13
CA SER A 148 -9.62 -5.16 10.44
C SER A 148 -8.22 -5.65 10.76
N GLN A 149 -7.26 -4.71 10.95
CA GLN A 149 -5.90 -5.02 11.37
C GLN A 149 -5.44 -3.95 12.37
N THR A 150 -4.90 -4.40 13.49
CA THR A 150 -4.50 -3.52 14.60
C THR A 150 -3.32 -2.63 14.22
N LEU A 151 -3.07 -1.60 15.04
CA LEU A 151 -1.88 -0.76 14.89
C LEU A 151 -0.62 -1.63 14.91
N GLY A 152 0.31 -1.34 13.99
CA GLY A 152 1.56 -2.08 13.85
C GLY A 152 2.54 -1.37 12.92
N ARG A 153 3.68 -2.01 12.65
CA ARG A 153 4.71 -1.47 11.76
C ARG A 153 5.17 -2.53 10.76
N HIS A 154 5.13 -2.20 9.47
CA HIS A 154 5.59 -3.06 8.39
C HIS A 154 7.11 -3.20 8.35
N THR A 155 7.57 -4.34 7.82
CA THR A 155 9.00 -4.64 7.66
C THR A 155 9.58 -4.08 6.37
N ASN A 156 8.78 -3.97 5.32
CA ASN A 156 9.23 -3.57 3.98
C ASN A 156 9.31 -2.05 3.81
N ASP A 157 8.23 -1.33 4.04
CA ASP A 157 8.14 0.12 3.85
C ASP A 157 8.23 0.94 5.15
N TYR A 158 8.32 0.27 6.30
CA TYR A 158 8.39 0.86 7.65
C TYR A 158 7.15 1.64 8.08
N MET A 159 6.08 1.57 7.30
CA MET A 159 4.83 2.25 7.62
C MET A 159 4.30 1.80 8.98
N THR A 160 3.99 2.76 9.83
CA THR A 160 3.21 2.53 11.06
C THR A 160 1.76 2.82 10.75
N SER A 161 0.91 1.80 10.81
CA SER A 161 -0.45 1.88 10.30
C SER A 161 -1.44 0.98 11.03
N PHE A 162 -2.71 1.17 10.76
CA PHE A 162 -3.80 0.27 11.10
C PHE A 162 -4.81 0.23 9.96
N TYR A 163 -5.69 -0.78 9.97
CA TYR A 163 -6.66 -0.97 8.89
C TYR A 163 -8.08 -0.99 9.41
N THR A 164 -8.99 -0.40 8.65
CA THR A 164 -10.43 -0.39 8.95
C THR A 164 -11.24 -1.00 7.81
N HIS A 165 -12.34 -1.65 8.18
CA HIS A 165 -13.36 -2.09 7.22
C HIS A 165 -14.06 -0.89 6.56
N THR A 166 -14.37 -1.01 5.26
CA THR A 166 -15.24 -0.09 4.55
C THR A 166 -16.58 -0.75 4.24
N PRO A 167 -17.66 0.04 4.03
CA PRO A 167 -18.93 -0.51 3.56
C PRO A 167 -18.84 -1.20 2.19
N SER A 168 -17.81 -0.88 1.39
CA SER A 168 -17.59 -1.44 0.05
C SER A 168 -16.80 -2.76 0.05
N GLY A 169 -16.40 -3.28 1.24
CA GLY A 169 -15.78 -4.59 1.38
C GLY A 169 -14.26 -4.64 1.17
N PHE A 170 -13.61 -3.51 0.97
CA PHE A 170 -12.15 -3.38 1.04
C PHE A 170 -11.72 -2.63 2.31
N PHE A 171 -10.43 -2.55 2.61
CA PHE A 171 -9.94 -1.85 3.78
C PHE A 171 -9.39 -0.46 3.42
N ILE A 172 -9.38 0.44 4.41
CA ILE A 172 -8.53 1.63 4.41
C ILE A 172 -7.41 1.40 5.39
N GLU A 173 -6.18 1.55 4.91
CA GLU A 173 -4.98 1.64 5.72
C GLU A 173 -4.70 3.11 6.02
N SER A 174 -4.61 3.43 7.30
CA SER A 174 -4.26 4.75 7.82
C SER A 174 -2.85 4.68 8.39
N GLY A 175 -1.88 5.34 7.76
CA GLY A 175 -0.48 5.17 8.09
C GLY A 175 0.33 6.44 8.16
N HIS A 176 1.54 6.34 8.72
CA HIS A 176 2.55 7.41 8.80
C HIS A 176 3.95 6.82 8.77
N GLY A 177 4.89 7.57 8.18
CA GLY A 177 6.31 7.30 8.27
C GLY A 177 6.80 6.20 7.33
N GLY A 178 6.16 6.02 6.18
CA GLY A 178 6.66 5.15 5.11
C GLY A 178 8.02 5.62 4.61
N ARG A 179 8.92 4.66 4.36
CA ARG A 179 10.24 4.96 3.80
C ARG A 179 10.12 5.49 2.38
N LEU A 180 11.02 6.38 2.04
CA LEU A 180 11.29 6.75 0.65
C LEU A 180 12.44 5.90 0.12
N ILE A 181 12.43 5.67 -1.18
CA ILE A 181 13.47 4.96 -1.92
C ILE A 181 14.07 5.91 -2.96
N ASP A 182 15.31 5.69 -3.32
CA ASP A 182 15.93 6.34 -4.46
C ASP A 182 15.65 5.48 -5.69
N MET A 183 14.81 5.98 -6.59
CA MET A 183 14.40 5.26 -7.79
C MET A 183 15.55 4.88 -8.71
N ASP A 184 16.68 5.61 -8.69
CA ASP A 184 17.81 5.37 -9.58
C ASP A 184 18.74 4.26 -9.08
N THR A 185 18.76 4.05 -7.76
CA THR A 185 19.69 3.10 -7.12
C THR A 185 18.99 1.94 -6.42
N TRP A 186 17.66 1.95 -6.32
CA TRP A 186 16.92 0.90 -5.65
C TRP A 186 16.95 -0.41 -6.43
N GLU A 187 17.38 -1.48 -5.75
CA GLU A 187 17.35 -2.84 -6.29
C GLU A 187 16.24 -3.65 -5.59
N PRO A 188 15.40 -4.35 -6.36
CA PRO A 188 14.37 -5.19 -5.79
C PRO A 188 14.98 -6.37 -5.01
N HIS A 189 14.36 -6.74 -3.90
CA HIS A 189 14.81 -7.87 -3.08
C HIS A 189 13.64 -8.75 -2.63
N GLU A 190 13.92 -10.00 -2.39
CA GLU A 190 12.97 -10.91 -1.76
C GLU A 190 12.92 -10.68 -0.26
N THR A 191 11.72 -10.49 0.27
CA THR A 191 11.49 -10.37 1.71
C THR A 191 11.37 -11.77 2.32
N ASP A 192 12.31 -12.14 3.16
CA ASP A 192 12.39 -13.43 3.84
C ASP A 192 11.85 -13.39 5.28
N CYS A 193 11.45 -12.20 5.75
CA CYS A 193 10.87 -11.98 7.07
C CYS A 193 9.35 -11.76 6.98
N GLY A 194 8.68 -11.87 8.12
CA GLY A 194 7.25 -11.58 8.20
C GLY A 194 6.92 -10.14 7.84
N PRO A 195 5.67 -9.84 7.45
CA PRO A 195 5.27 -8.54 6.91
C PRO A 195 5.23 -7.40 7.93
N SER A 196 5.47 -7.68 9.21
CA SER A 196 5.41 -6.65 10.26
C SER A 196 6.42 -6.93 11.37
N PHE A 197 7.12 -5.89 11.83
CA PHE A 197 7.98 -5.98 13.01
C PHE A 197 7.20 -6.23 14.29
N TRP A 198 6.04 -5.59 14.41
CA TRP A 198 5.15 -5.68 15.57
C TRP A 198 3.73 -5.25 15.20
N GLY A 199 2.76 -5.59 16.05
CA GLY A 199 1.36 -5.24 15.83
C GLY A 199 0.76 -5.94 14.61
N HIS A 200 -0.14 -5.27 13.91
CA HIS A 200 -0.82 -5.76 12.70
C HIS A 200 -1.48 -7.12 12.89
N GLU A 201 -2.18 -7.30 14.03
CA GLU A 201 -3.03 -8.48 14.21
C GLU A 201 -4.19 -8.43 13.22
N ARG A 202 -4.28 -9.42 12.34
CA ARG A 202 -5.26 -9.49 11.25
C ARG A 202 -6.56 -10.09 11.74
N LEU A 203 -7.46 -9.26 12.24
CA LEU A 203 -8.69 -9.73 12.92
C LEU A 203 -9.68 -10.43 11.98
N TYR A 204 -9.55 -10.21 10.68
CA TYR A 204 -10.38 -10.83 9.64
C TYR A 204 -9.93 -12.25 9.23
N LEU A 205 -8.78 -12.71 9.71
CA LEU A 205 -8.26 -14.05 9.45
C LEU A 205 -8.69 -15.05 10.49
N SER A 206 -8.61 -16.35 10.16
CA SER A 206 -8.79 -17.44 11.13
C SER A 206 -7.75 -17.41 12.24
N ALA A 207 -8.02 -18.08 13.36
CA ALA A 207 -7.07 -18.15 14.46
C ALA A 207 -5.72 -18.74 14.03
N GLU A 208 -5.72 -19.83 13.26
CA GLU A 208 -4.53 -20.50 12.75
C GLU A 208 -3.68 -19.57 11.86
N GLN A 209 -4.33 -18.85 10.93
CA GLN A 209 -3.64 -17.89 10.09
C GLN A 209 -3.04 -16.74 10.91
N ARG A 210 -3.76 -16.26 11.93
CA ARG A 210 -3.25 -15.21 12.83
C ARG A 210 -2.04 -15.69 13.63
N ASP A 211 -2.05 -16.93 14.10
CA ASP A 211 -0.93 -17.51 14.84
C ASP A 211 0.32 -17.60 13.98
N THR A 212 0.20 -17.99 12.70
CA THR A 212 1.32 -17.99 11.75
C THR A 212 1.98 -16.60 11.65
N PHE A 213 1.20 -15.54 11.44
CA PHE A 213 1.76 -14.18 11.36
C PHE A 213 2.29 -13.69 12.72
N ARG A 214 1.70 -14.12 13.83
CA ARG A 214 2.19 -13.80 15.17
C ARG A 214 3.55 -14.42 15.42
N ASP A 215 3.76 -15.68 15.04
CA ASP A 215 5.04 -16.38 15.20
C ASP A 215 6.15 -15.70 14.40
N MET A 216 5.88 -15.23 13.18
CA MET A 216 6.83 -14.43 12.41
C MET A 216 7.26 -13.17 13.17
N ARG A 217 6.31 -12.41 13.74
CA ARG A 217 6.63 -11.20 14.52
C ARG A 217 7.42 -11.53 15.80
N LEU A 218 7.07 -12.61 16.48
CA LEU A 218 7.79 -13.04 17.69
C LEU A 218 9.22 -13.47 17.38
N THR A 219 9.47 -14.08 16.21
CA THR A 219 10.82 -14.40 15.74
C THR A 219 11.62 -13.11 15.52
N LEU A 220 11.07 -12.12 14.79
CA LEU A 220 11.72 -10.84 14.60
C LEU A 220 12.03 -10.14 15.93
N ALA A 221 11.10 -10.20 16.89
CA ALA A 221 11.30 -9.60 18.21
C ALA A 221 12.42 -10.29 19.01
N ARG A 222 12.50 -11.64 18.98
CA ARG A 222 13.58 -12.40 19.63
C ARG A 222 14.95 -12.09 19.01
N ASP A 223 14.99 -11.92 17.68
CA ASP A 223 16.20 -11.58 16.93
C ASP A 223 16.57 -10.08 17.02
N GLY A 224 15.77 -9.26 17.68
CA GLY A 224 15.99 -7.83 17.82
C GLY A 224 15.92 -7.07 16.49
N LYS A 225 15.22 -7.60 15.50
CA LYS A 225 15.04 -6.96 14.18
C LYS A 225 14.15 -5.74 14.30
N ARG A 226 14.56 -4.64 13.66
CA ARG A 226 13.86 -3.35 13.68
C ARG A 226 14.15 -2.53 12.44
N ALA A 227 13.33 -1.55 12.14
CA ALA A 227 13.59 -0.59 11.09
C ALA A 227 14.83 0.27 11.43
N PRO A 228 15.63 0.71 10.45
CA PRO A 228 16.84 1.51 10.66
C PRO A 228 16.52 3.00 10.87
N ASP A 229 15.66 3.30 11.84
CA ASP A 229 15.16 4.65 12.13
C ASP A 229 15.88 5.35 13.29
N CYS A 230 16.92 4.71 13.83
CA CYS A 230 17.68 5.24 14.97
C CYS A 230 19.19 5.17 14.68
N PRO A 231 19.75 6.10 13.87
CA PRO A 231 21.17 6.07 13.49
C PRO A 231 22.13 6.13 14.69
N TRP A 232 21.79 6.89 15.74
CA TRP A 232 22.60 7.01 16.96
C TRP A 232 22.59 5.71 17.80
N PHE A 233 21.59 4.85 17.66
CA PHE A 233 21.57 3.57 18.36
C PHE A 233 22.73 2.67 17.91
N GLN A 234 23.02 2.64 16.61
CA GLN A 234 24.16 1.89 16.07
C GLN A 234 25.50 2.42 16.59
N ALA A 235 25.63 3.76 16.73
CA ALA A 235 26.82 4.39 17.29
C ALA A 235 27.03 4.03 18.77
N VAL A 236 25.96 3.91 19.55
CA VAL A 236 26.02 3.59 20.98
C VAL A 236 26.26 2.10 21.25
N THR A 237 25.64 1.21 20.46
CA THR A 237 25.70 -0.24 20.71
C THR A 237 26.80 -0.95 19.94
N GLY A 238 27.44 -0.30 18.98
CA GLY A 238 28.39 -0.93 18.06
C GLY A 238 27.77 -2.01 17.16
N ALA A 239 26.46 -2.16 17.17
CA ALA A 239 25.75 -3.08 16.30
C ALA A 239 25.77 -2.55 14.86
N ARG A 240 26.42 -3.30 13.96
CA ARG A 240 26.39 -3.09 12.51
C ARG A 240 25.37 -4.01 11.88
#